data_eb9890a6694fbae957b0dd20e198ff1c
#
_entry.id   eb9890a6694fbae957b0dd20e198ff1c
#
_cell.length_a   1.000
_cell.length_b   1.000
_cell.length_c   1.000
_cell.angle_alpha   90.00
_cell.angle_beta   90.00
_cell.angle_gamma   90.00
#
_symmetry.space_group_name_H-M   'P 1'
#
loop_
_entity.id
_entity.type
_entity.pdbx_description
1 polymer ?
#
loop_
_entity_poly.entity_id
_entity_poly.type
_entity_poly.pdbx_seq_one_letter_code
_entity_poly.pdbx_strand_id
1 'polypeptide(L)'
;VPRELRTDRLSAASRNRDGSYALDITPRYQALCAHYGLSPSRNNRGVAHENGIVEAPHGHVKRRLEQKLILRGSCDFEESAEYGELLAEVFSALNAPRQRRYEQELEHLCPLPAFRFADYERLTVRVRSTSTIEVRQVVYSVPPTLIGRQVTVRLHHDRLVVFLGSDWVCQLPRAYGASGEKRAWCIDLEHLIDGLRAKPRALLHCRYQRHLFPDARWWDLWQQLLAGGDRDGAARLMVEALYVAVRVASFELVLAFLEQAQHRQTLSLSGLQQRFRVPPRCPGLPDPVIPQHLLASYDHLVPTAALSGGGSGPAAAAQTTQAGALPQPLAAAGRAG
;
A
#
# COMPACT_ATOMS: atom_id res chain seq x y z
N VAL A 1 -10.84 24.16 -17.30
CA VAL A 1 -9.84 23.35 -18.05
C VAL A 1 -9.51 24.05 -19.36
N PRO A 2 -8.24 24.21 -19.76
CA PRO A 2 -7.88 24.75 -21.09
C PRO A 2 -8.35 23.80 -22.20
N ARG A 3 -8.50 24.32 -23.40
CA ARG A 3 -8.89 23.48 -24.55
C ARG A 3 -7.72 22.66 -25.11
N GLU A 4 -6.49 23.17 -24.98
CA GLU A 4 -5.28 22.54 -25.50
C GLU A 4 -4.26 22.38 -24.39
N LEU A 5 -3.60 21.21 -24.34
CA LEU A 5 -2.46 20.94 -23.49
C LEU A 5 -1.23 20.66 -24.35
N ARG A 6 -0.35 21.66 -24.42
CA ARG A 6 0.92 21.54 -25.15
C ARG A 6 2.01 21.03 -24.21
N THR A 7 2.72 20.02 -24.63
CA THR A 7 3.84 19.44 -23.87
C THR A 7 5.11 19.47 -24.70
N ASP A 8 6.24 19.56 -24.05
CA ASP A 8 7.51 19.22 -24.66
C ASP A 8 7.56 17.71 -24.95
N ARG A 9 8.68 17.18 -25.44
CA ARG A 9 8.88 15.75 -25.72
C ARG A 9 8.93 14.94 -24.43
N LEU A 10 7.85 14.98 -23.67
CA LEU A 10 7.70 14.26 -22.40
C LEU A 10 7.44 12.78 -22.69
N SER A 11 8.34 11.90 -22.25
CA SER A 11 8.21 10.43 -22.44
C SER A 11 6.95 9.83 -21.81
N ALA A 12 6.40 10.46 -20.78
CA ALA A 12 5.12 10.07 -20.18
C ALA A 12 3.91 10.39 -21.09
N ALA A 13 4.03 11.41 -21.94
CA ALA A 13 2.97 11.83 -22.87
C ALA A 13 3.12 11.14 -24.24
N SER A 14 4.34 11.00 -24.76
CA SER A 14 4.58 10.44 -26.08
C SER A 14 5.81 9.53 -26.13
N ARG A 15 5.80 8.57 -27.08
CA ARG A 15 6.92 7.62 -27.28
C ARG A 15 8.07 8.24 -28.06
N ASN A 16 7.92 9.50 -28.54
CA ASN A 16 8.91 10.25 -29.29
C ASN A 16 9.45 9.52 -30.55
N ARG A 17 8.60 8.73 -31.22
CA ARG A 17 8.91 8.10 -32.48
C ARG A 17 8.73 9.10 -33.63
N ASP A 18 9.48 8.93 -34.69
CA ASP A 18 9.27 9.70 -35.91
C ASP A 18 7.98 9.21 -36.59
N GLY A 19 7.00 10.12 -36.78
CA GLY A 19 5.71 9.79 -37.36
C GLY A 19 4.58 10.70 -36.89
N SER A 20 3.33 10.27 -37.12
CA SER A 20 2.15 11.03 -36.70
C SER A 20 2.06 11.08 -35.17
N TYR A 21 1.90 12.32 -34.64
CA TYR A 21 1.75 12.53 -33.19
C TYR A 21 0.60 11.73 -32.59
N ALA A 22 -0.50 11.58 -33.31
CA ALA A 22 -1.67 10.82 -32.85
C ALA A 22 -1.34 9.33 -32.56
N LEU A 23 -0.39 8.74 -33.29
CA LEU A 23 0.06 7.36 -33.10
C LEU A 23 1.14 7.23 -32.02
N ASP A 24 1.71 8.35 -31.61
CA ASP A 24 2.84 8.40 -30.67
C ASP A 24 2.43 8.68 -29.23
N ILE A 25 1.18 9.05 -28.99
CA ILE A 25 0.62 9.35 -27.66
C ILE A 25 0.53 8.08 -26.82
N THR A 26 0.93 8.18 -25.54
CA THR A 26 0.75 7.06 -24.61
C THR A 26 -0.73 6.89 -24.24
N PRO A 27 -1.25 5.66 -24.08
CA PRO A 27 -2.66 5.43 -23.76
C PRO A 27 -3.12 6.15 -22.48
N ARG A 28 -2.25 6.28 -21.48
CA ARG A 28 -2.57 6.96 -20.23
C ARG A 28 -2.71 8.47 -20.40
N TYR A 29 -1.85 9.08 -21.20
CA TYR A 29 -1.95 10.51 -21.51
C TYR A 29 -3.16 10.81 -22.39
N GLN A 30 -3.46 9.94 -23.35
CA GLN A 30 -4.67 10.02 -24.16
C GLN A 30 -5.93 9.96 -23.29
N ALA A 31 -5.98 9.02 -22.33
CA ALA A 31 -7.09 8.90 -21.38
C ALA A 31 -7.23 10.14 -20.48
N LEU A 32 -6.11 10.72 -20.03
CA LEU A 32 -6.10 12.00 -19.29
C LEU A 32 -6.70 13.14 -20.12
N CYS A 33 -6.24 13.29 -21.35
CA CYS A 33 -6.74 14.33 -22.24
C CYS A 33 -8.24 14.16 -22.54
N ALA A 34 -8.67 12.93 -22.82
CA ALA A 34 -10.09 12.63 -23.07
C ALA A 34 -10.95 12.93 -21.81
N HIS A 35 -10.48 12.59 -20.61
CA HIS A 35 -11.18 12.85 -19.37
C HIS A 35 -11.43 14.33 -19.11
N TYR A 36 -10.45 15.17 -19.39
CA TYR A 36 -10.55 16.63 -19.20
C TYR A 36 -11.00 17.40 -20.45
N GLY A 37 -11.29 16.74 -21.57
CA GLY A 37 -11.65 17.38 -22.83
C GLY A 37 -10.52 18.19 -23.46
N LEU A 38 -9.27 17.78 -23.25
CA LEU A 38 -8.07 18.46 -23.74
C LEU A 38 -7.67 17.97 -25.13
N SER A 39 -7.27 18.87 -26.00
CA SER A 39 -6.57 18.53 -27.24
C SER A 39 -5.06 18.50 -26.98
N PRO A 40 -4.41 17.33 -27.07
CA PRO A 40 -2.98 17.25 -26.84
C PRO A 40 -2.18 17.78 -28.04
N SER A 41 -1.16 18.61 -27.79
CA SER A 41 -0.18 19.02 -28.78
C SER A 41 1.25 18.86 -28.26
N ARG A 42 2.21 18.90 -29.16
CA ARG A 42 3.63 18.70 -28.86
C ARG A 42 4.47 19.76 -29.58
N ASN A 43 5.53 20.22 -28.92
CA ASN A 43 6.51 21.11 -29.54
C ASN A 43 7.29 20.42 -30.66
N ASN A 44 7.65 21.20 -31.67
CA ASN A 44 8.43 20.71 -32.78
C ASN A 44 9.88 20.39 -32.38
N ARG A 45 10.49 19.45 -33.09
CA ARG A 45 11.87 19.07 -32.82
C ARG A 45 12.84 20.18 -33.21
N GLY A 46 13.72 20.59 -32.27
CA GLY A 46 14.78 21.56 -32.52
C GLY A 46 14.33 23.02 -32.55
N VAL A 47 13.07 23.32 -32.19
CA VAL A 47 12.53 24.68 -32.18
C VAL A 47 12.50 25.20 -30.74
N ALA A 48 13.65 25.70 -30.26
CA ALA A 48 13.83 26.12 -28.86
C ALA A 48 12.88 27.25 -28.43
N HIS A 49 12.49 28.15 -29.31
CA HIS A 49 11.65 29.29 -28.96
C HIS A 49 10.19 28.94 -28.67
N GLU A 50 9.71 27.73 -28.98
CA GLU A 50 8.37 27.29 -28.64
C GLU A 50 8.18 27.11 -27.11
N ASN A 51 9.26 26.98 -26.34
CA ASN A 51 9.26 26.89 -24.90
C ASN A 51 9.46 28.22 -24.16
N GLY A 52 9.75 29.30 -24.87
CA GLY A 52 10.11 30.60 -24.27
C GLY A 52 9.07 31.15 -23.29
N ILE A 53 7.77 30.89 -23.54
CA ILE A 53 6.68 31.29 -22.63
C ILE A 53 6.77 30.59 -21.25
N VAL A 54 7.32 29.39 -21.20
CA VAL A 54 7.48 28.64 -19.95
C VAL A 54 8.84 28.88 -19.31
N GLU A 55 9.89 29.05 -20.13
CA GLU A 55 11.26 29.25 -19.65
C GLU A 55 11.47 30.63 -19.00
N ALA A 56 10.86 31.70 -19.53
CA ALA A 56 10.99 33.03 -18.96
C ALA A 56 10.43 33.13 -17.52
N PRO A 57 9.23 32.62 -17.19
CA PRO A 57 8.75 32.56 -15.81
C PRO A 57 9.64 31.74 -14.89
N HIS A 58 10.21 30.61 -15.34
CA HIS A 58 11.15 29.82 -14.54
C HIS A 58 12.40 30.63 -14.15
N GLY A 59 12.94 31.43 -15.07
CA GLY A 59 14.04 32.35 -14.78
C GLY A 59 13.66 33.41 -13.73
N HIS A 60 12.44 33.92 -13.74
CA HIS A 60 11.93 34.84 -12.74
C HIS A 60 11.79 34.19 -11.34
N VAL A 61 11.26 32.96 -11.29
CA VAL A 61 11.16 32.21 -10.02
C VAL A 61 12.53 31.97 -9.43
N LYS A 62 13.50 31.47 -10.21
CA LYS A 62 14.87 31.21 -9.75
C LYS A 62 15.51 32.46 -9.15
N ARG A 63 15.50 33.57 -9.87
CA ARG A 63 16.08 34.84 -9.39
C ARG A 63 15.40 35.34 -8.12
N ARG A 64 14.08 35.22 -8.02
CA ARG A 64 13.34 35.67 -6.82
C ARG A 64 13.65 34.78 -5.62
N LEU A 65 13.77 33.48 -5.84
CA LEU A 65 14.18 32.53 -4.82
C LEU A 65 15.60 32.80 -4.32
N GLU A 66 16.56 33.00 -5.23
CA GLU A 66 17.93 33.39 -4.89
C GLU A 66 17.99 34.66 -4.05
N GLN A 67 17.24 35.70 -4.42
CA GLN A 67 17.13 36.93 -3.63
C GLN A 67 16.58 36.68 -2.22
N LYS A 68 15.55 35.84 -2.10
CA LYS A 68 14.97 35.48 -0.79
C LYS A 68 15.94 34.69 0.08
N LEU A 69 16.70 33.75 -0.51
CA LEU A 69 17.73 32.99 0.21
C LEU A 69 18.89 33.88 0.68
N ILE A 70 19.31 34.85 -0.14
CA ILE A 70 20.32 35.84 0.25
C ILE A 70 19.81 36.68 1.44
N LEU A 71 18.57 37.16 1.40
CA LEU A 71 17.96 37.94 2.49
C LEU A 71 17.80 37.11 3.78
N ARG A 72 17.54 35.82 3.65
CA ARG A 72 17.47 34.89 4.79
C ARG A 72 18.86 34.65 5.41
N GLY A 73 19.93 34.78 4.66
CA GLY A 73 21.31 34.57 5.09
C GLY A 73 21.74 33.09 5.14
N SER A 74 20.87 32.15 4.79
CA SER A 74 21.19 30.73 4.75
C SER A 74 20.39 30.02 3.65
N CYS A 75 21.02 29.04 3.00
CA CYS A 75 20.38 28.10 2.06
C CYS A 75 19.92 26.81 2.75
N ASP A 76 20.27 26.60 4.01
CA ASP A 76 19.95 25.39 4.76
C ASP A 76 18.61 25.53 5.47
N PHE A 77 17.84 24.44 5.49
CA PHE A 77 16.54 24.32 6.13
C PHE A 77 16.56 23.12 7.08
N GLU A 78 16.01 23.29 8.28
CA GLU A 78 15.89 22.18 9.23
C GLU A 78 14.80 21.20 8.80
N GLU A 79 13.69 21.74 8.27
CA GLU A 79 12.57 20.94 7.79
C GLU A 79 12.18 21.29 6.34
N SER A 80 11.71 20.29 5.61
CA SER A 80 11.18 20.47 4.25
C SER A 80 9.97 21.40 4.19
N ALA A 81 9.22 21.53 5.28
CA ALA A 81 8.08 22.42 5.42
C ALA A 81 8.48 23.90 5.31
N GLU A 82 9.56 24.33 5.95
CA GLU A 82 10.07 25.70 5.89
C GLU A 82 10.45 26.11 4.46
N TYR A 83 11.09 25.20 3.73
CA TYR A 83 11.38 25.45 2.32
C TYR A 83 10.10 25.59 1.49
N GLY A 84 9.09 24.77 1.79
CA GLY A 84 7.77 24.86 1.17
C GLY A 84 7.08 26.20 1.40
N GLU A 85 7.16 26.77 2.62
CA GLU A 85 6.62 28.08 2.94
C GLU A 85 7.33 29.20 2.20
N LEU A 86 8.67 29.18 2.13
CA LEU A 86 9.45 30.13 1.36
C LEU A 86 9.07 30.12 -0.12
N LEU A 87 8.88 28.93 -0.70
CA LEU A 87 8.42 28.79 -2.09
C LEU A 87 7.02 29.35 -2.27
N ALA A 88 6.09 29.08 -1.33
CA ALA A 88 4.73 29.61 -1.37
C ALA A 88 4.70 31.15 -1.36
N GLU A 89 5.54 31.79 -0.54
CA GLU A 89 5.72 33.26 -0.55
C GLU A 89 6.20 33.77 -1.92
N VAL A 90 7.23 33.14 -2.48
CA VAL A 90 7.79 33.52 -3.79
C VAL A 90 6.72 33.42 -4.87
N PHE A 91 5.97 32.31 -4.90
CA PHE A 91 4.91 32.12 -5.89
C PHE A 91 3.74 33.09 -5.70
N SER A 92 3.33 33.34 -4.45
CA SER A 92 2.29 34.30 -4.15
C SER A 92 2.65 35.70 -4.64
N ALA A 93 3.87 36.17 -4.36
CA ALA A 93 4.36 37.47 -4.80
C ALA A 93 4.46 37.60 -6.34
N LEU A 94 4.81 36.49 -7.04
CA LEU A 94 4.89 36.48 -8.50
C LEU A 94 3.51 36.39 -9.16
N ASN A 95 2.52 35.78 -8.49
CA ASN A 95 1.18 35.60 -9.03
C ASN A 95 0.25 36.79 -8.76
N ALA A 96 0.46 37.54 -7.66
CA ALA A 96 -0.38 38.68 -7.30
C ALA A 96 -0.59 39.71 -8.45
N PRO A 97 0.44 40.15 -9.20
CA PRO A 97 0.23 41.08 -10.30
C PRO A 97 -0.47 40.45 -11.52
N ARG A 98 -0.60 39.13 -11.58
CA ARG A 98 -1.24 38.39 -12.68
C ARG A 98 -2.68 38.02 -12.37
N GLN A 99 -3.16 38.24 -11.16
CA GLN A 99 -4.48 37.83 -10.69
C GLN A 99 -5.61 38.28 -11.61
N ARG A 100 -5.60 39.58 -12.02
CA ARG A 100 -6.62 40.12 -12.93
C ARG A 100 -6.67 39.42 -14.28
N ARG A 101 -5.50 39.06 -14.86
CA ARG A 101 -5.43 38.33 -16.11
C ARG A 101 -5.93 36.92 -15.97
N TYR A 102 -5.61 36.29 -14.86
CA TYR A 102 -6.10 34.92 -14.51
C TYR A 102 -7.63 34.91 -14.39
N GLU A 103 -8.23 35.90 -13.74
CA GLU A 103 -9.68 36.02 -13.62
C GLU A 103 -10.35 36.16 -15.01
N GLN A 104 -9.78 36.95 -15.93
CA GLN A 104 -10.24 37.04 -17.30
C GLN A 104 -10.11 35.68 -18.06
N GLU A 105 -9.03 34.96 -17.83
CA GLU A 105 -8.80 33.66 -18.46
C GLU A 105 -9.80 32.59 -17.94
N LEU A 106 -10.19 32.66 -16.66
CA LEU A 106 -11.15 31.72 -16.06
C LEU A 106 -12.50 31.71 -16.81
N GLU A 107 -12.94 32.83 -17.34
CA GLU A 107 -14.18 32.94 -18.14
C GLU A 107 -14.14 32.10 -19.43
N HIS A 108 -12.95 31.82 -19.95
CA HIS A 108 -12.72 31.06 -21.17
C HIS A 108 -12.37 29.59 -20.95
N LEU A 109 -12.15 29.19 -19.69
CA LEU A 109 -11.85 27.79 -19.32
C LEU A 109 -13.11 26.93 -19.31
N CYS A 110 -13.00 25.70 -19.78
CA CYS A 110 -14.06 24.72 -19.64
C CYS A 110 -14.24 24.31 -18.17
N PRO A 111 -15.45 23.94 -17.72
CA PRO A 111 -15.67 23.45 -16.37
C PRO A 111 -14.87 22.17 -16.11
N LEU A 112 -14.55 21.93 -14.84
CA LEU A 112 -13.93 20.67 -14.42
C LEU A 112 -14.93 19.53 -14.52
N PRO A 113 -14.51 18.32 -14.90
CA PRO A 113 -15.35 17.14 -14.81
C PRO A 113 -15.74 16.82 -13.36
N ALA A 114 -16.86 16.12 -13.15
CA ALA A 114 -17.36 15.77 -11.84
C ALA A 114 -16.40 14.92 -10.99
N PHE A 115 -15.52 14.17 -11.65
CA PHE A 115 -14.53 13.31 -11.01
C PHE A 115 -13.12 13.69 -11.46
N ARG A 116 -12.17 13.55 -10.53
CA ARG A 116 -10.75 13.71 -10.85
C ARG A 116 -10.24 12.48 -11.61
N PHE A 117 -9.37 12.69 -12.59
CA PHE A 117 -8.68 11.57 -13.26
C PHE A 117 -7.90 10.73 -12.24
N ALA A 118 -7.96 9.42 -12.40
CA ALA A 118 -7.26 8.50 -11.50
C ALA A 118 -5.74 8.70 -11.57
N ASP A 119 -5.15 9.11 -10.46
CA ASP A 119 -3.72 9.35 -10.28
C ASP A 119 -2.93 8.09 -9.90
N TYR A 120 -3.55 6.91 -10.06
CA TYR A 120 -2.97 5.62 -9.73
C TYR A 120 -3.01 4.63 -10.91
N GLU A 121 -2.12 3.67 -10.87
CA GLU A 121 -2.18 2.48 -11.70
C GLU A 121 -2.89 1.36 -10.92
N ARG A 122 -3.87 0.71 -11.55
CA ARG A 122 -4.58 -0.42 -10.96
C ARG A 122 -3.90 -1.72 -11.37
N LEU A 123 -3.49 -2.50 -10.38
CA LEU A 123 -2.83 -3.80 -10.55
C LEU A 123 -3.59 -4.86 -9.76
N THR A 124 -3.62 -6.09 -10.27
CA THR A 124 -4.16 -7.24 -9.54
C THR A 124 -3.01 -8.21 -9.27
N VAL A 125 -2.78 -8.51 -8.00
CA VAL A 125 -1.66 -9.35 -7.57
C VAL A 125 -2.13 -10.42 -6.58
N ARG A 126 -1.45 -11.58 -6.56
CA ARG A 126 -1.73 -12.64 -5.58
C ARG A 126 -0.81 -12.49 -4.37
N VAL A 127 -1.39 -12.60 -3.18
CA VAL A 127 -0.62 -12.59 -1.93
C VAL A 127 0.09 -13.93 -1.75
N ARG A 128 1.39 -13.87 -1.50
CA ARG A 128 2.25 -15.03 -1.29
C ARG A 128 2.06 -15.62 0.13
N SER A 129 2.50 -16.86 0.33
CA SER A 129 2.51 -17.52 1.65
C SER A 129 3.35 -16.80 2.71
N THR A 130 4.22 -15.90 2.28
CA THR A 130 5.04 -15.02 3.15
C THR A 130 4.35 -13.73 3.55
N SER A 131 3.02 -13.59 3.37
CA SER A 131 2.27 -12.34 3.60
C SER A 131 2.80 -11.16 2.81
N THR A 132 3.22 -11.39 1.57
CA THR A 132 3.79 -10.34 0.71
C THR A 132 3.18 -10.33 -0.67
N ILE A 133 3.18 -9.15 -1.28
CA ILE A 133 2.88 -8.91 -2.68
C ILE A 133 4.10 -8.30 -3.37
N GLU A 134 4.27 -8.55 -4.66
CA GLU A 134 5.33 -7.93 -5.46
C GLU A 134 4.71 -6.97 -6.47
N VAL A 135 5.11 -5.70 -6.41
CA VAL A 135 4.63 -4.62 -7.28
C VAL A 135 5.83 -3.84 -7.80
N ARG A 136 6.02 -3.81 -9.12
CA ARG A 136 7.13 -3.07 -9.75
C ARG A 136 8.51 -3.37 -9.16
N GLN A 137 8.83 -4.66 -8.96
CA GLN A 137 10.11 -5.14 -8.37
C GLN A 137 10.32 -4.76 -6.89
N VAL A 138 9.29 -4.24 -6.23
CA VAL A 138 9.30 -4.01 -4.78
C VAL A 138 8.38 -5.02 -4.10
N VAL A 139 8.85 -5.58 -3.00
CA VAL A 139 8.07 -6.51 -2.17
C VAL A 139 7.50 -5.74 -0.99
N TYR A 140 6.17 -5.79 -0.87
CA TYR A 140 5.41 -5.14 0.21
C TYR A 140 4.79 -6.20 1.12
N SER A 141 4.82 -5.96 2.43
CA SER A 141 4.06 -6.80 3.37
C SER A 141 2.57 -6.43 3.36
N VAL A 142 1.74 -7.42 3.59
CA VAL A 142 0.28 -7.25 3.76
C VAL A 142 -0.21 -8.13 4.90
N PRO A 143 -1.38 -7.88 5.49
CA PRO A 143 -1.93 -8.71 6.55
C PRO A 143 -2.00 -10.20 6.18
N PRO A 144 -1.65 -11.14 7.09
CA PRO A 144 -1.62 -12.58 6.84
C PRO A 144 -2.98 -13.17 6.44
N THR A 145 -4.07 -12.52 6.82
CA THR A 145 -5.44 -12.92 6.46
C THR A 145 -5.69 -12.93 4.95
N LEU A 146 -4.82 -12.26 4.18
CA LEU A 146 -4.89 -12.20 2.72
C LEU A 146 -4.08 -13.27 2.00
N ILE A 147 -3.34 -14.12 2.72
CA ILE A 147 -2.50 -15.16 2.09
C ILE A 147 -3.31 -16.00 1.12
N GLY A 148 -2.77 -16.17 -0.10
CA GLY A 148 -3.39 -16.93 -1.19
C GLY A 148 -4.49 -16.20 -1.95
N ARG A 149 -4.99 -15.07 -1.44
CA ARG A 149 -6.03 -14.27 -2.10
C ARG A 149 -5.45 -13.38 -3.20
N GLN A 150 -6.31 -13.01 -4.13
CA GLN A 150 -6.04 -11.98 -5.13
C GLN A 150 -6.51 -10.63 -4.58
N VAL A 151 -5.62 -9.63 -4.63
CA VAL A 151 -5.90 -8.28 -4.15
C VAL A 151 -5.73 -7.26 -5.28
N THR A 152 -6.51 -6.20 -5.23
CA THR A 152 -6.36 -5.05 -6.11
C THR A 152 -5.47 -4.02 -5.44
N VAL A 153 -4.44 -3.59 -6.16
CA VAL A 153 -3.49 -2.57 -5.71
C VAL A 153 -3.69 -1.31 -6.54
N ARG A 154 -3.87 -0.17 -5.89
CA ARG A 154 -3.79 1.16 -6.48
C ARG A 154 -2.41 1.72 -6.20
N LEU A 155 -1.57 1.76 -7.23
CA LEU A 155 -0.21 2.26 -7.14
C LEU A 155 -0.18 3.74 -7.51
N HIS A 156 -0.05 4.60 -6.51
CA HIS A 156 0.15 6.04 -6.64
C HIS A 156 1.64 6.38 -6.81
N HIS A 157 1.96 7.67 -6.94
CA HIS A 157 3.36 8.13 -7.04
C HIS A 157 4.11 8.04 -5.70
N ASP A 158 3.40 8.19 -4.58
CA ASP A 158 3.92 8.26 -3.21
C ASP A 158 3.53 7.07 -2.34
N ARG A 159 2.47 6.34 -2.69
CA ARG A 159 1.90 5.27 -1.86
C ARG A 159 1.31 4.14 -2.69
N LEU A 160 1.05 3.06 -2.01
CA LEU A 160 0.39 1.87 -2.51
C LEU A 160 -0.80 1.57 -1.59
N VAL A 161 -1.99 1.40 -2.17
CA VAL A 161 -3.22 1.11 -1.43
C VAL A 161 -3.75 -0.26 -1.87
N VAL A 162 -4.00 -1.13 -0.91
CA VAL A 162 -4.44 -2.51 -1.14
C VAL A 162 -5.92 -2.66 -0.82
N PHE A 163 -6.64 -3.33 -1.72
CA PHE A 163 -8.06 -3.63 -1.61
C PHE A 163 -8.31 -5.13 -1.78
N LEU A 164 -9.26 -5.67 -1.01
CA LEU A 164 -9.84 -6.97 -1.24
C LEU A 164 -11.28 -6.80 -1.76
N GLY A 165 -11.48 -7.00 -3.07
CA GLY A 165 -12.71 -6.57 -3.71
C GLY A 165 -12.88 -5.06 -3.67
N SER A 166 -13.92 -4.56 -3.01
CA SER A 166 -14.17 -3.14 -2.74
C SER A 166 -13.56 -2.63 -1.42
N ASP A 167 -13.22 -3.55 -0.52
CA ASP A 167 -12.86 -3.20 0.85
C ASP A 167 -11.41 -2.76 0.92
N TRP A 168 -11.18 -1.62 1.58
CA TRP A 168 -9.85 -1.14 1.89
C TRP A 168 -9.19 -2.03 2.94
N VAL A 169 -7.93 -2.40 2.71
CA VAL A 169 -7.17 -3.25 3.64
C VAL A 169 -6.05 -2.50 4.32
N CYS A 170 -5.11 -1.97 3.54
CA CYS A 170 -3.96 -1.25 4.09
C CYS A 170 -3.38 -0.29 3.05
N GLN A 171 -2.54 0.61 3.55
CA GLN A 171 -1.76 1.56 2.75
C GLN A 171 -0.30 1.49 3.20
N LEU A 172 0.61 1.52 2.24
CA LEU A 172 2.05 1.50 2.45
C LEU A 172 2.71 2.63 1.66
N PRO A 173 3.81 3.21 2.12
CA PRO A 173 4.58 4.15 1.32
C PRO A 173 5.13 3.45 0.08
N ARG A 174 5.20 4.17 -1.04
CA ARG A 174 5.81 3.63 -2.25
C ARG A 174 7.33 3.61 -2.08
N ALA A 175 7.90 2.43 -2.15
CA ALA A 175 9.35 2.26 -2.17
C ALA A 175 9.87 2.12 -3.61
N TYR A 176 11.11 2.51 -3.80
CA TYR A 176 11.84 2.40 -5.05
C TYR A 176 13.14 1.62 -4.77
N GLY A 177 13.52 0.73 -5.66
CA GLY A 177 14.80 0.03 -5.56
C GLY A 177 15.96 1.01 -5.70
N ALA A 178 16.96 0.87 -4.86
CA ALA A 178 18.23 1.58 -5.06
C ALA A 178 18.87 1.10 -6.38
N SER A 179 19.63 2.00 -7.01
CA SER A 179 20.35 1.66 -8.26
C SER A 179 21.27 0.45 -8.01
N GLY A 180 21.02 -0.65 -8.73
CA GLY A 180 21.79 -1.90 -8.59
C GLY A 180 21.14 -2.98 -7.73
N GLU A 181 20.10 -2.70 -6.96
CA GLU A 181 19.35 -3.71 -6.22
C GLU A 181 18.31 -4.40 -7.11
N LYS A 182 18.34 -5.74 -7.11
CA LYS A 182 17.38 -6.54 -7.88
C LYS A 182 15.96 -6.45 -7.33
N ARG A 183 15.80 -6.13 -6.03
CA ARG A 183 14.49 -6.01 -5.35
C ARG A 183 14.62 -5.06 -4.16
N ALA A 184 13.68 -4.15 -4.04
CA ALA A 184 13.46 -3.37 -2.82
C ALA A 184 12.43 -4.05 -1.93
N TRP A 185 12.45 -3.72 -0.64
CA TRP A 185 11.54 -4.26 0.36
C TRP A 185 10.89 -3.12 1.13
N CYS A 186 9.58 -3.17 1.29
CA CYS A 186 8.80 -2.28 2.13
C CYS A 186 7.97 -3.15 3.07
N ILE A 187 8.54 -3.46 4.22
CA ILE A 187 7.98 -4.39 5.18
C ILE A 187 7.48 -3.60 6.38
N ASP A 188 6.19 -3.68 6.61
CA ASP A 188 5.55 -3.17 7.81
C ASP A 188 5.47 -4.30 8.84
N LEU A 189 6.12 -4.10 9.97
CA LEU A 189 6.16 -5.08 11.05
C LEU A 189 4.77 -5.31 11.65
N GLU A 190 3.91 -4.29 11.66
CA GLU A 190 2.54 -4.41 12.18
C GLU A 190 1.73 -5.51 11.48
N HIS A 191 1.95 -5.71 10.19
CA HIS A 191 1.29 -6.78 9.43
C HIS A 191 1.69 -8.18 9.88
N LEU A 192 2.90 -8.34 10.42
CA LEU A 192 3.52 -9.65 10.60
C LEU A 192 3.70 -10.06 12.06
N ILE A 193 3.69 -9.09 12.98
CA ILE A 193 4.14 -9.29 14.35
C ILE A 193 3.29 -10.31 15.11
N ASP A 194 1.97 -10.32 14.92
CA ASP A 194 1.08 -11.29 15.58
C ASP A 194 1.32 -12.71 15.07
N GLY A 195 1.57 -12.87 13.75
CA GLY A 195 1.95 -14.15 13.16
C GLY A 195 3.32 -14.64 13.62
N LEU A 196 4.29 -13.74 13.74
CA LEU A 196 5.62 -14.04 14.28
C LEU A 196 5.52 -14.42 15.78
N ARG A 197 4.71 -13.70 16.56
CA ARG A 197 4.48 -14.02 17.98
C ARG A 197 3.88 -15.41 18.15
N ALA A 198 2.96 -15.82 17.27
CA ALA A 198 2.41 -17.18 17.27
C ALA A 198 3.45 -18.24 16.90
N LYS A 199 4.37 -17.93 15.97
CA LYS A 199 5.41 -18.83 15.46
C LYS A 199 6.80 -18.15 15.46
N PRO A 200 7.44 -17.96 16.64
CA PRO A 200 8.69 -17.17 16.73
C PRO A 200 9.85 -17.72 15.89
N ARG A 201 9.91 -19.04 15.72
CA ARG A 201 10.92 -19.69 14.87
C ARG A 201 10.87 -19.25 13.41
N ALA A 202 9.72 -18.73 12.94
CA ALA A 202 9.60 -18.21 11.59
C ALA A 202 10.57 -17.04 11.34
N LEU A 203 10.94 -16.28 12.36
CA LEU A 203 11.94 -15.23 12.26
C LEU A 203 13.30 -15.76 11.76
N LEU A 204 13.74 -16.93 12.22
CA LEU A 204 15.02 -17.55 11.84
C LEU A 204 15.14 -17.86 10.34
N HIS A 205 14.00 -18.10 9.69
CA HIS A 205 13.93 -18.49 8.28
C HIS A 205 13.33 -17.42 7.39
N CYS A 206 13.11 -16.21 7.92
CA CYS A 206 12.51 -15.11 7.19
C CYS A 206 13.49 -14.52 6.17
N ARG A 207 13.12 -14.52 4.87
CA ARG A 207 13.97 -14.00 3.78
C ARG A 207 14.20 -12.49 3.86
N TYR A 208 13.28 -11.77 4.48
CA TYR A 208 13.33 -10.30 4.67
C TYR A 208 13.61 -9.93 6.13
N GLN A 209 14.28 -10.82 6.86
CA GLN A 209 14.57 -10.69 8.30
C GLN A 209 15.15 -9.31 8.65
N ARG A 210 16.14 -8.83 7.88
CA ARG A 210 16.78 -7.53 8.13
C ARG A 210 15.81 -6.35 8.04
N HIS A 211 14.77 -6.46 7.20
CA HIS A 211 13.77 -5.41 7.02
C HIS A 211 12.67 -5.41 8.08
N LEU A 212 12.68 -6.38 9.02
CA LEU A 212 11.81 -6.39 10.18
C LEU A 212 12.35 -5.55 11.34
N PHE A 213 13.63 -5.23 11.31
CA PHE A 213 14.28 -4.45 12.35
C PHE A 213 14.30 -2.96 11.99
N PRO A 214 13.97 -2.06 12.96
CA PRO A 214 13.86 -0.63 12.71
C PRO A 214 15.19 0.01 12.30
N ASP A 215 16.28 -0.41 12.93
CA ASP A 215 17.62 0.14 12.73
C ASP A 215 18.74 -0.91 12.89
N ALA A 216 19.98 -0.46 12.73
CA ALA A 216 21.16 -1.31 12.83
C ALA A 216 21.37 -1.88 14.24
N ARG A 217 21.04 -1.13 15.31
CA ARG A 217 21.24 -1.56 16.70
C ARG A 217 20.37 -2.79 17.03
N TRP A 218 19.11 -2.82 16.57
CA TRP A 218 18.25 -3.98 16.69
C TRP A 218 18.79 -5.19 15.95
N TRP A 219 19.37 -4.97 14.77
CA TRP A 219 20.01 -6.03 14.00
C TRP A 219 21.25 -6.58 14.69
N ASP A 220 22.10 -5.71 15.22
CA ASP A 220 23.33 -6.11 15.94
C ASP A 220 23.00 -6.90 17.20
N LEU A 221 22.01 -6.45 17.97
CA LEU A 221 21.48 -7.19 19.12
C LEU A 221 20.99 -8.58 18.72
N TRP A 222 20.23 -8.66 17.62
CA TRP A 222 19.80 -9.94 17.07
C TRP A 222 20.94 -10.88 16.74
N GLN A 223 22.00 -10.39 16.08
CA GLN A 223 23.17 -11.19 15.76
C GLN A 223 23.91 -11.68 17.02
N GLN A 224 24.01 -10.84 18.05
CA GLN A 224 24.61 -11.22 19.34
C GLN A 224 23.80 -12.31 20.04
N LEU A 225 22.47 -12.22 20.05
CA LEU A 225 21.61 -13.25 20.62
C LEU A 225 21.75 -14.60 19.90
N LEU A 226 21.88 -14.58 18.57
CA LEU A 226 22.11 -15.80 17.80
C LEU A 226 23.48 -16.44 18.08
N ALA A 227 24.49 -15.64 18.35
CA ALA A 227 25.84 -16.11 18.68
C ALA A 227 25.87 -16.82 20.05
N GLY A 228 24.91 -16.56 20.94
CA GLY A 228 24.78 -17.23 22.24
C GLY A 228 24.36 -18.70 22.20
N GLY A 229 24.07 -19.27 21.02
CA GLY A 229 23.83 -20.70 20.80
C GLY A 229 22.37 -21.14 20.94
N ASP A 230 21.56 -20.54 21.78
CA ASP A 230 20.11 -20.82 21.88
C ASP A 230 19.31 -20.01 20.85
N ARG A 231 19.27 -20.51 19.63
CA ARG A 231 18.56 -19.85 18.51
C ARG A 231 17.05 -19.74 18.75
N ASP A 232 16.46 -20.73 19.41
CA ASP A 232 15.02 -20.76 19.67
C ASP A 232 14.62 -19.76 20.75
N GLY A 233 15.39 -19.69 21.83
CA GLY A 233 15.23 -18.69 22.88
C GLY A 233 15.45 -17.28 22.35
N ALA A 234 16.49 -17.07 21.56
CA ALA A 234 16.77 -15.79 20.88
C ALA A 234 15.58 -15.34 20.00
N ALA A 235 15.02 -16.25 19.20
CA ALA A 235 13.88 -15.94 18.36
C ALA A 235 12.63 -15.56 19.17
N ARG A 236 12.34 -16.29 20.26
CA ARG A 236 11.22 -15.97 21.15
C ARG A 236 11.38 -14.61 21.81
N LEU A 237 12.57 -14.35 22.35
CA LEU A 237 12.88 -13.08 23.00
C LEU A 237 12.78 -11.91 22.02
N MET A 238 13.41 -12.03 20.84
CA MET A 238 13.42 -10.95 19.85
C MET A 238 12.02 -10.67 19.30
N VAL A 239 11.23 -11.69 18.99
CA VAL A 239 9.85 -11.53 18.53
C VAL A 239 8.98 -10.87 19.59
N GLU A 240 9.13 -11.27 20.86
CA GLU A 240 8.40 -10.63 21.95
C GLU A 240 8.83 -9.18 22.15
N ALA A 241 10.12 -8.87 22.01
CA ALA A 241 10.63 -7.50 22.06
C ALA A 241 10.07 -6.62 20.94
N LEU A 242 10.05 -7.12 19.72
CA LEU A 242 9.44 -6.43 18.58
C LEU A 242 7.92 -6.25 18.79
N TYR A 243 7.23 -7.25 19.34
CA TYR A 243 5.81 -7.14 19.68
C TYR A 243 5.56 -6.03 20.71
N VAL A 244 6.37 -5.99 21.77
CA VAL A 244 6.29 -4.93 22.79
C VAL A 244 6.55 -3.56 22.18
N ALA A 245 7.53 -3.44 21.31
CA ALA A 245 7.88 -2.19 20.65
C ALA A 245 6.78 -1.66 19.71
N VAL A 246 6.01 -2.56 19.08
CA VAL A 246 4.90 -2.20 18.19
C VAL A 246 3.61 -1.90 18.95
N ARG A 247 3.30 -2.67 20.04
CA ARG A 247 1.98 -2.68 20.67
C ARG A 247 1.91 -2.00 22.03
N VAL A 248 3.03 -1.93 22.76
CA VAL A 248 3.02 -1.55 24.19
C VAL A 248 3.88 -0.33 24.48
N ALA A 249 5.05 -0.24 23.86
CA ALA A 249 6.05 0.80 24.13
C ALA A 249 6.67 1.34 22.82
N SER A 250 7.65 2.22 22.92
CA SER A 250 8.42 2.64 21.76
C SER A 250 9.62 1.72 21.50
N PHE A 251 10.08 1.67 20.25
CA PHE A 251 11.29 0.92 19.86
C PHE A 251 12.51 1.33 20.67
N GLU A 252 12.68 2.62 20.94
CA GLU A 252 13.81 3.14 21.73
C GLU A 252 13.79 2.64 23.19
N LEU A 253 12.62 2.67 23.84
CA LEU A 253 12.49 2.23 25.22
C LEU A 253 12.75 0.74 25.38
N VAL A 254 12.27 -0.05 24.43
CA VAL A 254 12.47 -1.51 24.46
C VAL A 254 13.93 -1.83 24.18
N LEU A 255 14.55 -1.19 23.19
CA LEU A 255 15.96 -1.41 22.87
C LEU A 255 16.87 -1.04 24.05
N ALA A 256 16.67 0.13 24.66
CA ALA A 256 17.44 0.54 25.83
C ALA A 256 17.36 -0.47 26.98
N PHE A 257 16.18 -1.02 27.22
CA PHE A 257 16.00 -2.10 28.22
C PHE A 257 16.78 -3.36 27.84
N LEU A 258 16.71 -3.80 26.58
CA LEU A 258 17.39 -5.01 26.10
C LEU A 258 18.90 -4.85 26.20
N GLU A 259 19.47 -3.72 25.75
CA GLU A 259 20.90 -3.42 25.84
C GLU A 259 21.38 -3.41 27.30
N GLN A 260 20.62 -2.76 28.21
CA GLN A 260 20.95 -2.72 29.62
C GLN A 260 20.89 -4.12 30.27
N ALA A 261 19.84 -4.89 29.96
CA ALA A 261 19.68 -6.25 30.50
C ALA A 261 20.75 -7.19 29.97
N GLN A 262 21.18 -7.05 28.71
CA GLN A 262 22.27 -7.81 28.13
C GLN A 262 23.61 -7.47 28.78
N HIS A 263 23.89 -6.21 28.99
CA HIS A 263 25.12 -5.77 29.70
C HIS A 263 25.21 -6.34 31.11
N ARG A 264 24.07 -6.48 31.80
CA ARG A 264 23.98 -7.07 33.14
C ARG A 264 23.87 -8.60 33.14
N GLN A 265 23.85 -9.24 31.99
CA GLN A 265 23.63 -10.68 31.84
C GLN A 265 22.31 -11.17 32.47
N THR A 266 21.31 -10.30 32.54
CA THR A 266 19.98 -10.60 33.13
C THR A 266 18.89 -10.67 32.06
N LEU A 267 19.27 -10.67 30.79
CA LEU A 267 18.33 -10.68 29.67
C LEU A 267 17.53 -11.97 29.64
N SER A 268 16.22 -11.84 29.81
CA SER A 268 15.29 -12.97 29.78
C SER A 268 13.92 -12.57 29.25
N LEU A 269 13.22 -13.54 28.67
CA LEU A 269 11.85 -13.34 28.18
C LEU A 269 10.89 -12.90 29.29
N SER A 270 11.00 -13.56 30.47
CA SER A 270 10.18 -13.20 31.62
C SER A 270 10.45 -11.79 32.14
N GLY A 271 11.72 -11.38 32.19
CA GLY A 271 12.10 -10.01 32.56
C GLY A 271 11.52 -8.94 31.63
N LEU A 272 11.54 -9.20 30.31
CA LEU A 272 10.91 -8.33 29.33
C LEU A 272 9.39 -8.22 29.54
N GLN A 273 8.71 -9.35 29.67
CA GLN A 273 7.26 -9.42 29.87
C GLN A 273 6.82 -8.75 31.18
N GLN A 274 7.56 -8.93 32.24
CA GLN A 274 7.30 -8.28 33.53
C GLN A 274 7.52 -6.78 33.47
N ARG A 275 8.60 -6.34 32.84
CA ARG A 275 8.93 -4.89 32.73
C ARG A 275 7.86 -4.11 31.97
N PHE A 276 7.33 -4.66 30.89
CA PHE A 276 6.36 -3.99 30.03
C PHE A 276 4.91 -4.45 30.23
N ARG A 277 4.64 -5.30 31.25
CA ARG A 277 3.29 -5.82 31.56
C ARG A 277 2.58 -6.37 30.33
N VAL A 278 3.30 -7.17 29.55
CA VAL A 278 2.78 -7.72 28.30
C VAL A 278 1.55 -8.59 28.57
N PRO A 279 0.40 -8.34 27.90
CA PRO A 279 -0.77 -9.19 28.07
C PRO A 279 -0.43 -10.63 27.64
N PRO A 280 -0.95 -11.64 28.40
CA PRO A 280 -0.75 -13.03 28.02
C PRO A 280 -1.28 -13.25 26.61
N ARG A 281 -0.66 -14.20 25.88
CA ARG A 281 -1.22 -14.64 24.60
C ARG A 281 -2.63 -15.12 24.87
N CYS A 282 -3.62 -14.55 24.17
CA CYS A 282 -4.94 -15.14 24.18
C CYS A 282 -4.78 -16.61 23.81
N PRO A 283 -5.23 -17.57 24.63
CA PRO A 283 -5.34 -18.95 24.19
C PRO A 283 -6.17 -18.90 22.91
N GLY A 284 -5.70 -19.54 21.86
CA GLY A 284 -6.43 -19.58 20.59
C GLY A 284 -7.87 -19.92 20.90
N LEU A 285 -8.81 -19.23 20.26
CA LEU A 285 -10.21 -19.61 20.32
C LEU A 285 -10.27 -21.14 20.14
N PRO A 286 -10.97 -21.87 21.00
CA PRO A 286 -11.10 -23.31 20.83
C PRO A 286 -11.56 -23.53 19.38
N ASP A 287 -10.93 -24.48 18.71
CA ASP A 287 -11.34 -24.84 17.34
C ASP A 287 -12.84 -25.01 17.34
N PRO A 288 -13.58 -24.29 16.48
CA PRO A 288 -15.02 -24.41 16.43
C PRO A 288 -15.31 -25.89 16.12
N VAL A 289 -15.97 -26.57 17.03
CA VAL A 289 -16.49 -27.92 16.77
C VAL A 289 -17.59 -27.72 15.73
N ILE A 290 -17.23 -27.84 14.47
CA ILE A 290 -18.19 -27.83 13.37
C ILE A 290 -18.80 -29.23 13.35
N PRO A 291 -20.08 -29.39 13.74
CA PRO A 291 -20.73 -30.69 13.63
C PRO A 291 -20.71 -31.07 12.14
N GLN A 292 -20.04 -32.18 11.84
CA GLN A 292 -20.03 -32.69 10.49
C GLN A 292 -21.46 -33.12 10.14
N HIS A 293 -21.97 -32.62 9.04
CA HIS A 293 -23.21 -33.11 8.47
C HIS A 293 -23.07 -34.60 8.14
N LEU A 294 -24.09 -35.36 8.47
CA LEU A 294 -24.14 -36.76 8.06
C LEU A 294 -23.98 -36.87 6.54
N LEU A 295 -23.12 -37.77 6.07
CA LEU A 295 -22.88 -37.94 4.62
C LEU A 295 -24.19 -38.16 3.85
N ALA A 296 -25.17 -38.82 4.47
CA ALA A 296 -26.51 -39.01 3.91
C ALA A 296 -27.25 -37.70 3.56
N SER A 297 -26.91 -36.57 4.19
CA SER A 297 -27.48 -35.25 3.81
C SER A 297 -27.00 -34.73 2.46
N TYR A 298 -25.98 -35.36 1.87
CA TYR A 298 -25.44 -35.00 0.55
C TYR A 298 -25.84 -35.96 -0.57
N ASP A 299 -26.60 -37.04 -0.28
CA ASP A 299 -27.01 -38.05 -1.27
C ASP A 299 -27.87 -37.45 -2.41
N HIS A 300 -28.57 -36.35 -2.14
CA HIS A 300 -29.34 -35.61 -3.13
C HIS A 300 -28.46 -34.88 -4.18
N LEU A 301 -27.17 -34.71 -3.91
CA LEU A 301 -26.20 -34.08 -4.84
C LEU A 301 -25.56 -35.08 -5.81
N VAL A 302 -25.77 -36.41 -5.57
CA VAL A 302 -25.26 -37.43 -6.50
C VAL A 302 -26.24 -37.52 -7.67
N PRO A 303 -25.78 -37.29 -8.93
CA PRO A 303 -26.66 -37.42 -10.08
C PRO A 303 -27.16 -38.87 -10.17
N THR A 304 -28.46 -39.05 -10.27
CA THR A 304 -29.14 -40.37 -10.34
C THR A 304 -28.74 -41.25 -11.51
N ALA A 305 -27.87 -40.77 -12.40
CA ALA A 305 -27.41 -41.50 -13.60
C ALA A 305 -26.37 -42.60 -13.31
N ALA A 306 -25.87 -42.74 -12.09
CA ALA A 306 -24.81 -43.74 -11.77
C ALA A 306 -25.33 -45.06 -11.18
N LEU A 307 -26.65 -45.25 -11.00
CA LEU A 307 -27.24 -46.44 -10.37
C LEU A 307 -28.14 -47.28 -11.29
N SER A 308 -28.07 -47.13 -12.62
CA SER A 308 -28.77 -48.04 -13.57
C SER A 308 -27.83 -49.15 -14.04
N GLY A 309 -27.64 -50.13 -13.16
CA GLY A 309 -26.93 -51.39 -13.46
C GLY A 309 -27.33 -52.50 -12.51
N GLY A 310 -28.47 -53.17 -12.85
CA GLY A 310 -28.79 -54.54 -12.42
C GLY A 310 -29.72 -54.71 -11.20
N GLY A 311 -30.95 -55.25 -11.47
CA GLY A 311 -31.69 -56.05 -10.52
C GLY A 311 -33.13 -55.60 -10.23
N SER A 312 -34.04 -56.30 -10.81
CA SER A 312 -35.52 -56.29 -10.75
C SER A 312 -36.20 -56.32 -9.37
N GLY A 313 -37.16 -55.40 -9.16
CA GLY A 313 -38.50 -55.51 -8.53
C GLY A 313 -38.62 -55.53 -7.03
N PRO A 314 -39.84 -55.36 -6.44
CA PRO A 314 -40.93 -54.49 -6.91
C PRO A 314 -41.45 -53.42 -5.88
N ALA A 315 -42.32 -52.59 -6.36
CA ALA A 315 -43.17 -51.52 -5.77
C ALA A 315 -43.54 -51.53 -4.28
N ALA A 316 -43.57 -50.33 -3.66
CA ALA A 316 -44.67 -49.85 -2.86
C ALA A 316 -44.59 -48.33 -2.53
N ALA A 317 -45.65 -47.66 -2.92
CA ALA A 317 -46.35 -46.54 -2.25
C ALA A 317 -45.68 -45.19 -2.03
N ALA A 318 -46.23 -44.23 -2.74
CA ALA A 318 -46.20 -42.80 -2.51
C ALA A 318 -46.72 -42.37 -1.15
N GLN A 319 -46.09 -41.39 -0.52
CA GLN A 319 -46.80 -40.41 0.32
C GLN A 319 -46.17 -39.01 0.15
N THR A 320 -47.02 -38.15 -0.34
CA THR A 320 -46.89 -36.70 -0.51
C THR A 320 -46.86 -36.01 0.84
N THR A 321 -45.91 -35.15 1.13
CA THR A 321 -46.10 -34.10 2.14
C THR A 321 -45.39 -32.80 1.76
N GLN A 322 -46.19 -31.85 1.51
CA GLN A 322 -46.22 -30.38 1.56
C GLN A 322 -44.87 -29.60 1.74
N ALA A 323 -44.78 -28.62 0.87
CA ALA A 323 -43.93 -27.46 0.88
C ALA A 323 -43.99 -26.62 2.17
N GLY A 324 -42.83 -26.33 2.74
CA GLY A 324 -42.62 -25.33 3.79
C GLY A 324 -41.85 -24.13 3.25
N ALA A 325 -42.49 -22.97 3.39
CA ALA A 325 -42.06 -21.68 2.83
C ALA A 325 -40.70 -21.18 3.39
N LEU A 326 -39.95 -20.56 2.51
CA LEU A 326 -38.75 -19.73 2.84
C LEU A 326 -39.19 -18.42 3.51
N PRO A 327 -38.49 -17.94 4.53
CA PRO A 327 -38.70 -16.59 5.06
C PRO A 327 -37.99 -15.53 4.19
N GLN A 328 -38.70 -14.45 3.90
CA GLN A 328 -38.23 -13.26 3.22
C GLN A 328 -37.33 -12.41 4.14
N PRO A 329 -36.37 -11.63 3.61
CA PRO A 329 -35.56 -10.73 4.42
C PRO A 329 -36.32 -9.45 4.79
N LEU A 330 -36.20 -9.06 6.05
CA LEU A 330 -36.72 -7.83 6.63
C LEU A 330 -36.03 -6.59 6.02
N ALA A 331 -36.86 -5.64 5.58
CA ALA A 331 -36.49 -4.31 5.16
C ALA A 331 -36.02 -3.48 6.36
N ALA A 332 -34.83 -2.86 6.27
CA ALA A 332 -34.35 -1.87 7.21
C ALA A 332 -34.96 -0.51 6.87
N ALA A 333 -35.71 0.02 7.80
CA ALA A 333 -36.25 1.38 7.79
C ALA A 333 -35.16 2.40 8.07
N GLY A 334 -35.18 3.52 7.31
CA GLY A 334 -34.30 4.65 7.48
C GLY A 334 -34.56 5.43 8.78
N ARG A 335 -33.55 6.10 9.25
CA ARG A 335 -33.68 7.34 10.03
C ARG A 335 -32.68 8.37 9.55
N ALA A 336 -33.24 9.51 9.23
CA ALA A 336 -32.56 10.79 9.04
C ALA A 336 -32.05 11.34 10.38
N GLY A 337 -31.04 12.12 10.33
CA GLY A 337 -30.44 12.90 11.40
C GLY A 337 -29.10 13.41 10.94
#